data_bea8b8d85be26b348cd27b02f3022daf
#
_entry.id   bea8b8d85be26b348cd27b02f3022daf
#
_cell.length_a   1.000
_cell.length_b   1.000
_cell.length_c   1.000
_cell.angle_alpha   90.00
_cell.angle_beta   90.00
_cell.angle_gamma   90.00
#
_symmetry.space_group_name_H-M   'P 1'
#
loop_
_entity.id
_entity.type
_entity.pdbx_description
1 polymer ?
#
loop_
_entity_poly.entity_id
_entity_poly.type
_entity_poly.pdbx_seq_one_letter_code
_entity_poly.pdbx_strand_id
1 'polypeptide(L)'
;MTKKPDPKHGITSCAVGTEDVAILMDYIIDQDPQKGLVHKNDTSSEDQSVRDADVYFIDHAAERIYKLLNKIGNTVNKYFNYEISGIETAQVIHYRAPSNGYGYHIDLGPEEAANRKISASILLNDDYDGGEFCFRTGETGSCTRPGIGDVVAFSSFIPHKVNPITRGDRFVLVVWFTGPAFH
;
A
#
# COMPACT_ATOMS: atom_id res chain seq x y z
N MET A 1 17.68 12.36 -5.16
CA MET A 1 17.57 11.31 -6.22
C MET A 1 16.87 10.13 -5.61
N THR A 2 15.59 9.95 -5.87
CA THR A 2 14.81 8.79 -5.42
C THR A 2 15.29 7.56 -6.22
N LYS A 3 15.85 6.58 -5.51
CA LYS A 3 16.29 5.34 -6.11
C LYS A 3 15.05 4.57 -6.55
N LYS A 4 14.83 4.36 -7.86
CA LYS A 4 13.74 3.51 -8.35
C LYS A 4 13.86 2.12 -7.71
N PRO A 5 12.72 1.47 -7.36
CA PRO A 5 12.74 0.10 -6.85
C PRO A 5 13.52 -0.82 -7.78
N ASP A 6 14.31 -1.74 -7.20
CA ASP A 6 15.14 -2.66 -7.98
C ASP A 6 14.26 -3.85 -8.46
N PRO A 7 14.04 -3.99 -9.78
CA PRO A 7 13.20 -5.07 -10.32
C PRO A 7 13.72 -6.47 -9.97
N LYS A 8 15.01 -6.64 -9.69
CA LYS A 8 15.60 -7.95 -9.35
C LYS A 8 15.11 -8.57 -8.04
N HIS A 9 14.38 -7.79 -7.21
CA HIS A 9 13.94 -8.22 -5.88
C HIS A 9 12.41 -8.38 -5.74
N GLY A 10 11.68 -8.54 -6.84
CA GLY A 10 10.22 -8.67 -6.80
C GLY A 10 9.50 -7.35 -6.45
N ILE A 11 10.10 -6.22 -6.83
CA ILE A 11 9.57 -4.87 -6.64
C ILE A 11 9.62 -4.14 -7.97
N THR A 12 8.51 -3.51 -8.37
CA THR A 12 8.42 -2.70 -9.59
C THR A 12 7.71 -1.39 -9.30
N SER A 13 7.73 -0.46 -10.26
CA SER A 13 7.04 0.82 -10.12
C SER A 13 6.40 1.28 -11.43
N CYS A 14 5.31 2.04 -11.29
CA CYS A 14 4.72 2.84 -12.35
C CYS A 14 4.24 4.17 -11.73
N ALA A 15 3.47 4.97 -12.45
CA ALA A 15 2.90 6.20 -11.92
C ALA A 15 1.47 6.41 -12.43
N VAL A 16 0.68 7.16 -11.66
CA VAL A 16 -0.63 7.67 -12.02
C VAL A 16 -0.56 9.18 -12.20
N GLY A 17 -1.53 9.74 -12.91
CA GLY A 17 -1.59 11.19 -13.13
C GLY A 17 -2.05 11.97 -11.89
N THR A 18 -1.77 13.28 -11.89
CA THR A 18 -2.23 14.18 -10.80
C THR A 18 -3.75 14.24 -10.69
N GLU A 19 -4.47 14.10 -11.79
CA GLU A 19 -5.93 14.01 -11.79
C GLU A 19 -6.43 12.77 -11.06
N ASP A 20 -5.78 11.61 -11.26
CA ASP A 20 -6.11 10.37 -10.56
C ASP A 20 -5.86 10.50 -9.05
N VAL A 21 -4.76 11.17 -8.65
CA VAL A 21 -4.46 11.45 -7.24
C VAL A 21 -5.53 12.35 -6.63
N ALA A 22 -5.95 13.41 -7.33
CA ALA A 22 -7.00 14.32 -6.87
C ALA A 22 -8.32 13.56 -6.62
N ILE A 23 -8.73 12.67 -7.54
CA ILE A 23 -9.93 11.85 -7.38
C ILE A 23 -9.86 10.96 -6.14
N LEU A 24 -8.70 10.38 -5.85
CA LEU A 24 -8.49 9.53 -4.68
C LEU A 24 -8.58 10.35 -3.38
N MET A 25 -8.03 11.56 -3.37
CA MET A 25 -8.11 12.47 -2.21
C MET A 25 -9.53 13.00 -2.00
N ASP A 26 -10.22 13.43 -3.07
CA ASP A 26 -11.60 13.90 -3.01
C ASP A 26 -12.56 12.81 -2.51
N TYR A 27 -12.28 11.54 -2.87
CA TYR A 27 -13.14 10.42 -2.45
C TYR A 27 -13.19 10.24 -0.94
N ILE A 28 -12.12 10.56 -0.21
CA ILE A 28 -12.05 10.35 1.25
C ILE A 28 -12.45 11.59 2.06
N ILE A 29 -12.63 12.75 1.42
CA ILE A 29 -12.77 14.04 2.11
C ILE A 29 -14.00 14.10 3.04
N ASP A 30 -15.07 13.42 2.65
CA ASP A 30 -16.34 13.38 3.37
C ASP A 30 -16.58 12.03 4.10
N GLN A 31 -15.53 11.22 4.26
CA GLN A 31 -15.64 9.92 4.90
C GLN A 31 -15.09 9.93 6.33
N ASP A 32 -15.72 9.15 7.19
CA ASP A 32 -15.20 8.86 8.53
C ASP A 32 -14.18 7.71 8.45
N PRO A 33 -12.94 7.92 8.93
CA PRO A 33 -11.94 6.86 8.95
C PRO A 33 -12.24 5.81 10.02
N GLN A 34 -11.75 4.61 9.77
CA GLN A 34 -11.63 3.57 10.79
C GLN A 34 -10.20 3.52 11.33
N LYS A 35 -10.01 3.08 12.57
CA LYS A 35 -8.65 2.84 13.09
C LYS A 35 -8.02 1.64 12.39
N GLY A 36 -6.75 1.78 12.05
CA GLY A 36 -5.99 0.70 11.42
C GLY A 36 -5.89 -0.52 12.33
N LEU A 37 -6.38 -1.66 11.86
CA LEU A 37 -6.32 -2.92 12.58
C LEU A 37 -5.04 -3.69 12.24
N VAL A 38 -4.56 -4.46 13.22
CA VAL A 38 -3.44 -5.41 13.07
C VAL A 38 -3.95 -6.81 13.39
N HIS A 39 -3.67 -7.76 12.49
CA HIS A 39 -3.96 -9.16 12.76
C HIS A 39 -2.84 -9.78 13.61
N LYS A 40 -3.19 -10.22 14.83
CA LYS A 40 -2.31 -11.01 15.72
C LYS A 40 -3.07 -12.25 16.19
N ASN A 41 -2.53 -13.45 15.95
CA ASN A 41 -3.03 -14.72 16.50
C ASN A 41 -4.56 -14.88 16.34
N ASP A 42 -5.06 -14.87 15.12
CA ASP A 42 -6.48 -15.05 14.76
C ASP A 42 -7.46 -13.97 15.28
N THR A 43 -6.94 -12.87 15.81
CA THR A 43 -7.75 -11.73 16.23
C THR A 43 -7.28 -10.44 15.58
N SER A 44 -8.24 -9.65 15.06
CA SER A 44 -7.97 -8.28 14.64
C SER A 44 -8.03 -7.36 15.86
N SER A 45 -6.98 -6.59 16.11
CA SER A 45 -6.94 -5.63 17.22
C SER A 45 -6.29 -4.31 16.79
N GLU A 46 -6.71 -3.22 17.43
CA GLU A 46 -5.98 -1.96 17.35
C GLU A 46 -4.70 -2.08 18.15
N ASP A 47 -3.56 -2.00 17.50
CA ASP A 47 -2.25 -1.96 18.15
C ASP A 47 -1.42 -0.82 17.55
N GLN A 48 -1.58 0.37 18.12
CA GLN A 48 -0.89 1.59 17.68
C GLN A 48 0.63 1.48 17.78
N SER A 49 1.17 0.55 18.57
CA SER A 49 2.61 0.29 18.59
C SER A 49 3.11 -0.39 17.30
N VAL A 50 2.21 -1.03 16.56
CA VAL A 50 2.49 -1.73 15.30
C VAL A 50 1.99 -0.97 14.10
N ARG A 51 0.77 -0.43 14.14
CA ARG A 51 0.15 0.36 13.08
C ARG A 51 -0.60 1.55 13.68
N ASP A 52 -0.08 2.75 13.48
CA ASP A 52 -0.64 4.00 13.97
C ASP A 52 -1.14 4.85 12.79
N ALA A 53 -2.35 4.52 12.33
CA ALA A 53 -2.94 5.15 11.14
C ALA A 53 -4.48 5.09 11.17
N ASP A 54 -5.10 6.05 10.51
CA ASP A 54 -6.51 6.03 10.12
C ASP A 54 -6.67 5.38 8.74
N VAL A 55 -7.77 4.66 8.51
CA VAL A 55 -8.03 3.89 7.28
C VAL A 55 -9.38 4.29 6.69
N TYR A 56 -9.39 4.63 5.41
CA TYR A 56 -10.59 4.89 4.62
C TYR A 56 -10.74 3.76 3.60
N PHE A 57 -11.85 3.03 3.65
CA PHE A 57 -12.13 1.97 2.69
C PHE A 57 -12.78 2.53 1.44
N ILE A 58 -12.33 2.08 0.27
CA ILE A 58 -12.91 2.47 -1.01
C ILE A 58 -13.96 1.44 -1.41
N ASP A 59 -15.22 1.88 -1.48
CA ASP A 59 -16.33 1.04 -1.91
C ASP A 59 -16.09 0.54 -3.36
N HIS A 60 -16.38 -0.73 -3.61
CA HIS A 60 -16.29 -1.33 -4.95
C HIS A 60 -17.21 -0.63 -5.97
N ALA A 61 -18.26 0.06 -5.53
CA ALA A 61 -19.10 0.89 -6.39
C ALA A 61 -18.39 2.15 -6.95
N ALA A 62 -17.20 2.52 -6.43
CA ALA A 62 -16.37 3.59 -6.96
C ALA A 62 -15.70 3.19 -8.29
N GLU A 63 -16.53 2.99 -9.33
CA GLU A 63 -16.10 2.43 -10.62
C GLU A 63 -14.88 3.12 -11.23
N ARG A 64 -14.79 4.46 -11.15
CA ARG A 64 -13.66 5.22 -11.72
C ARG A 64 -12.35 4.83 -11.04
N ILE A 65 -12.37 4.68 -9.71
CA ILE A 65 -11.19 4.28 -8.95
C ILE A 65 -10.82 2.84 -9.29
N TYR A 66 -11.77 1.89 -9.28
CA TYR A 66 -11.47 0.49 -9.60
C TYR A 66 -11.04 0.28 -11.06
N LYS A 67 -11.50 1.11 -12.02
CA LYS A 67 -10.95 1.14 -13.39
C LYS A 67 -9.46 1.55 -13.39
N LEU A 68 -9.09 2.57 -12.60
CA LEU A 68 -7.69 2.97 -12.41
C LEU A 68 -6.86 1.84 -11.78
N LEU A 69 -7.35 1.22 -10.70
CA LEU A 69 -6.66 0.12 -10.01
C LEU A 69 -6.45 -1.09 -10.93
N ASN A 70 -7.45 -1.45 -11.75
CA ASN A 70 -7.31 -2.49 -12.77
C ASN A 70 -6.21 -2.17 -13.79
N LYS A 71 -6.12 -0.91 -14.26
CA LYS A 71 -5.05 -0.46 -15.17
C LYS A 71 -3.67 -0.59 -14.52
N ILE A 72 -3.55 -0.21 -13.24
CA ILE A 72 -2.33 -0.37 -12.46
C ILE A 72 -1.97 -1.86 -12.34
N GLY A 73 -2.91 -2.71 -11.90
CA GLY A 73 -2.71 -4.15 -11.75
C GLY A 73 -2.21 -4.79 -13.05
N ASN A 74 -2.87 -4.50 -14.17
CA ASN A 74 -2.45 -4.97 -15.49
C ASN A 74 -1.05 -4.47 -15.89
N THR A 75 -0.68 -3.27 -15.48
CA THR A 75 0.63 -2.69 -15.80
C THR A 75 1.74 -3.35 -14.99
N VAL A 76 1.57 -3.45 -13.67
CA VAL A 76 2.59 -4.03 -12.79
C VAL A 76 2.69 -5.54 -12.95
N ASN A 77 1.57 -6.22 -13.26
CA ASN A 77 1.57 -7.67 -13.46
C ASN A 77 2.32 -8.14 -14.73
N LYS A 78 2.60 -7.26 -15.68
CA LYS A 78 3.54 -7.56 -16.78
C LYS A 78 4.93 -7.93 -16.27
N TYR A 79 5.30 -7.41 -15.10
CA TYR A 79 6.58 -7.76 -14.44
C TYR A 79 6.47 -9.07 -13.63
N PHE A 80 5.38 -9.24 -12.85
CA PHE A 80 5.22 -10.38 -11.95
C PHE A 80 4.76 -11.65 -12.68
N ASN A 81 3.92 -11.48 -13.69
CA ASN A 81 3.29 -12.58 -14.44
C ASN A 81 2.53 -13.56 -13.53
N TYR A 82 1.84 -13.05 -12.50
CA TYR A 82 0.98 -13.84 -11.65
C TYR A 82 -0.39 -14.03 -12.29
N GLU A 83 -1.07 -15.11 -11.93
CA GLU A 83 -2.50 -15.27 -12.18
C GLU A 83 -3.28 -14.34 -11.25
N ILE A 84 -3.89 -13.29 -11.82
CA ILE A 84 -4.70 -12.31 -11.08
C ILE A 84 -6.15 -12.48 -11.47
N SER A 85 -7.03 -12.65 -10.49
CA SER A 85 -8.47 -12.84 -10.68
C SER A 85 -9.33 -11.78 -9.99
N GLY A 86 -8.75 -10.93 -9.13
CA GLY A 86 -9.52 -9.94 -8.38
C GLY A 86 -8.68 -8.82 -7.78
N ILE A 87 -9.40 -7.87 -7.20
CA ILE A 87 -8.85 -6.75 -6.41
C ILE A 87 -9.59 -6.77 -5.07
N GLU A 88 -8.84 -6.83 -3.98
CA GLU A 88 -9.37 -6.66 -2.62
C GLU A 88 -9.79 -5.21 -2.38
N THR A 89 -10.69 -4.96 -1.42
CA THR A 89 -11.12 -3.60 -1.08
C THR A 89 -9.94 -2.69 -0.81
N ALA A 90 -9.76 -1.70 -1.67
CA ALA A 90 -8.67 -0.74 -1.57
C ALA A 90 -8.85 0.17 -0.36
N GLN A 91 -7.73 0.67 0.18
CA GLN A 91 -7.71 1.48 1.38
C GLN A 91 -6.84 2.71 1.16
N VAL A 92 -7.32 3.89 1.58
CA VAL A 92 -6.43 5.03 1.82
C VAL A 92 -6.02 5.02 3.28
N ILE A 93 -4.71 5.03 3.51
CA ILE A 93 -4.11 5.03 4.84
C ILE A 93 -3.62 6.45 5.13
N HIS A 94 -4.05 7.00 6.25
CA HIS A 94 -3.64 8.31 6.73
C HIS A 94 -2.81 8.16 8.01
N TYR A 95 -1.54 8.51 7.92
CA TYR A 95 -0.63 8.63 9.04
C TYR A 95 -0.53 10.10 9.43
N ARG A 96 -0.92 10.43 10.67
CA ARG A 96 -0.86 11.80 11.22
C ARG A 96 0.30 11.92 12.19
N ALA A 97 1.19 12.87 11.97
CA ALA A 97 2.32 13.07 12.88
C ALA A 97 1.91 13.57 14.29
N PRO A 98 2.57 13.11 15.36
CA PRO A 98 3.58 12.05 15.36
C PRO A 98 2.92 10.67 15.20
N SER A 99 3.41 9.86 14.26
CA SER A 99 2.93 8.49 14.05
C SER A 99 4.12 7.53 14.07
N ASN A 100 3.93 6.35 14.66
CA ASN A 100 4.92 5.27 14.66
C ASN A 100 5.07 4.61 13.28
N GLY A 101 4.22 4.99 12.29
CA GLY A 101 4.18 4.36 10.98
C GLY A 101 3.58 2.96 11.01
N TYR A 102 4.24 2.01 10.34
CA TYR A 102 3.83 0.62 10.36
C TYR A 102 5.06 -0.29 10.38
N GLY A 103 5.18 -1.12 11.41
CA GLY A 103 6.30 -2.04 11.60
C GLY A 103 6.49 -3.05 10.46
N TYR A 104 7.60 -3.81 10.48
CA TYR A 104 7.84 -4.84 9.48
C TYR A 104 6.77 -5.93 9.51
N HIS A 105 6.14 -6.15 8.36
CA HIS A 105 5.12 -7.18 8.12
C HIS A 105 5.20 -7.68 6.69
N ILE A 106 4.44 -8.72 6.40
CA ILE A 106 4.09 -9.18 5.04
C ILE A 106 2.58 -9.05 4.87
N ASP A 107 2.13 -8.87 3.64
CA ASP A 107 0.70 -8.76 3.34
C ASP A 107 0.05 -10.13 3.10
N LEU A 108 0.85 -11.14 2.76
CA LEU A 108 0.40 -12.53 2.64
C LEU A 108 0.13 -13.11 4.03
N GLY A 109 -0.97 -13.79 4.20
CA GLY A 109 -1.39 -14.37 5.49
C GLY A 109 -2.36 -15.52 5.31
N PRO A 110 -3.03 -15.96 6.39
CA PRO A 110 -4.09 -16.95 6.32
C PRO A 110 -5.37 -16.39 5.70
N GLU A 111 -6.37 -17.26 5.50
CA GLU A 111 -7.71 -16.92 5.01
C GLU A 111 -7.68 -16.13 3.70
N GLU A 112 -8.37 -15.00 3.62
CA GLU A 112 -8.46 -14.16 2.42
C GLU A 112 -7.09 -13.60 2.01
N ALA A 113 -6.22 -13.29 2.98
CA ALA A 113 -4.89 -12.80 2.72
C ALA A 113 -3.98 -13.83 2.03
N ALA A 114 -4.32 -15.14 2.05
CA ALA A 114 -3.62 -16.18 1.29
C ALA A 114 -3.70 -15.97 -0.23
N ASN A 115 -4.70 -15.22 -0.69
CA ASN A 115 -4.93 -14.95 -2.10
C ASN A 115 -4.16 -13.71 -2.62
N ARG A 116 -3.54 -12.91 -1.76
CA ARG A 116 -2.81 -11.70 -2.16
C ARG A 116 -1.54 -12.07 -2.93
N LYS A 117 -1.43 -11.58 -4.17
CA LYS A 117 -0.29 -11.81 -5.06
C LYS A 117 0.63 -10.60 -5.14
N ILE A 118 0.04 -9.45 -5.43
CA ILE A 118 0.75 -8.17 -5.59
C ILE A 118 0.13 -7.16 -4.63
N SER A 119 0.97 -6.55 -3.82
CA SER A 119 0.65 -5.36 -3.05
C SER A 119 1.11 -4.13 -3.82
N ALA A 120 0.29 -3.10 -3.87
CA ALA A 120 0.67 -1.82 -4.47
C ALA A 120 0.34 -0.66 -3.53
N SER A 121 1.25 0.31 -3.46
CA SER A 121 1.15 1.51 -2.65
C SER A 121 1.31 2.73 -3.55
N ILE A 122 0.36 3.66 -3.52
CA ILE A 122 0.33 4.89 -4.32
C ILE A 122 0.43 6.08 -3.39
N LEU A 123 1.51 6.89 -3.49
CA LEU A 123 1.64 8.08 -2.66
C LEU A 123 0.71 9.18 -3.14
N LEU A 124 -0.06 9.79 -2.21
CA LEU A 124 -1.08 10.78 -2.55
C LEU A 124 -0.67 12.22 -2.21
N ASN A 125 0.32 12.42 -1.31
CA ASN A 125 0.84 13.74 -0.95
C ASN A 125 2.31 13.66 -0.51
N ASP A 126 3.01 14.79 -0.37
CA ASP A 126 4.42 14.85 0.00
C ASP A 126 4.76 15.90 1.08
N ASP A 127 3.75 16.63 1.63
CA ASP A 127 3.95 17.59 2.71
C ASP A 127 4.03 16.94 4.10
N TYR A 128 5.04 16.07 4.26
CA TYR A 128 5.35 15.39 5.53
C TYR A 128 6.83 15.05 5.62
N ASP A 129 7.31 14.77 6.84
CA ASP A 129 8.68 14.31 7.12
C ASP A 129 8.67 12.90 7.72
N GLY A 130 9.70 12.09 7.40
CA GLY A 130 9.75 10.68 7.73
C GLY A 130 8.95 9.83 6.72
N GLY A 131 8.38 8.72 7.17
CA GLY A 131 7.45 7.91 6.39
C GLY A 131 8.08 7.21 5.18
N GLU A 132 9.40 6.97 5.17
CA GLU A 132 10.04 6.19 4.11
C GLU A 132 9.44 4.78 4.05
N PHE A 133 9.25 4.29 2.83
CA PHE A 133 8.80 2.93 2.57
C PHE A 133 10.00 2.01 2.42
N CYS A 134 10.11 1.03 3.30
CA CYS A 134 11.31 0.19 3.40
C CYS A 134 10.98 -1.28 3.16
N PHE A 135 11.86 -1.97 2.43
CA PHE A 135 11.78 -3.38 2.14
C PHE A 135 12.95 -4.12 2.80
N ARG A 136 12.72 -5.36 3.20
CA ARG A 136 13.77 -6.28 3.62
C ARG A 136 13.94 -7.36 2.54
N THR A 137 14.86 -7.11 1.60
CA THR A 137 15.22 -8.02 0.51
C THR A 137 16.69 -8.37 0.63
N GLY A 138 17.01 -9.56 1.17
CA GLY A 138 18.39 -9.98 1.43
C GLY A 138 18.92 -9.45 2.79
N GLU A 139 20.27 -9.37 2.91
CA GLU A 139 20.93 -8.97 4.15
C GLU A 139 20.78 -7.49 4.50
N THR A 140 20.66 -6.64 3.49
CA THR A 140 20.49 -5.19 3.65
C THR A 140 19.11 -4.75 3.16
N GLY A 141 18.31 -4.15 4.03
CA GLY A 141 17.06 -3.53 3.65
C GLY A 141 17.28 -2.29 2.77
N SER A 142 16.28 -1.94 1.95
CA SER A 142 16.29 -0.71 1.16
C SER A 142 15.05 0.12 1.46
N CYS A 143 15.23 1.45 1.57
CA CYS A 143 14.13 2.38 1.74
C CYS A 143 14.02 3.29 0.51
N THR A 144 12.78 3.64 0.18
CA THR A 144 12.46 4.58 -0.90
C THR A 144 11.50 5.64 -0.38
N ARG A 145 11.55 6.81 -1.00
CA ARG A 145 10.57 7.88 -0.82
C ARG A 145 9.95 8.17 -2.19
N PRO A 146 8.78 7.55 -2.49
CA PRO A 146 8.07 7.82 -3.73
C PRO A 146 7.66 9.29 -3.85
N GLY A 147 7.48 9.79 -5.05
CA GLY A 147 6.80 11.06 -5.31
C GLY A 147 5.28 10.89 -5.37
N ILE A 148 4.55 12.02 -5.42
CA ILE A 148 3.09 12.02 -5.58
C ILE A 148 2.72 11.28 -6.87
N GLY A 149 1.77 10.34 -6.78
CA GLY A 149 1.33 9.51 -7.89
C GLY A 149 2.25 8.32 -8.22
N ASP A 150 3.43 8.23 -7.61
CA ASP A 150 4.27 7.05 -7.78
C ASP A 150 3.60 5.83 -7.15
N VAL A 151 3.59 4.75 -7.93
CA VAL A 151 3.10 3.43 -7.53
C VAL A 151 4.29 2.54 -7.25
N VAL A 152 4.40 2.01 -6.04
CA VAL A 152 5.36 0.96 -5.68
C VAL A 152 4.62 -0.34 -5.54
N ALA A 153 4.91 -1.32 -6.39
CA ALA A 153 4.26 -2.64 -6.39
C ALA A 153 5.28 -3.74 -6.09
N PHE A 154 4.87 -4.72 -5.30
CA PHE A 154 5.73 -5.80 -4.84
C PHE A 154 4.93 -7.08 -4.57
N SER A 155 5.62 -8.23 -4.58
CA SER A 155 5.00 -9.49 -4.19
C SER A 155 4.56 -9.43 -2.73
N SER A 156 3.31 -9.82 -2.43
CA SER A 156 2.70 -9.65 -1.10
C SER A 156 3.41 -10.38 0.04
N PHE A 157 4.34 -11.30 -0.27
CA PHE A 157 5.19 -12.00 0.70
C PHE A 157 6.48 -11.24 1.05
N ILE A 158 6.77 -10.08 0.41
CA ILE A 158 7.98 -9.31 0.71
C ILE A 158 7.81 -8.52 2.01
N PRO A 159 8.70 -8.72 3.01
CA PRO A 159 8.66 -7.95 4.24
C PRO A 159 8.92 -6.47 3.98
N HIS A 160 8.03 -5.64 4.48
CA HIS A 160 8.10 -4.18 4.30
C HIS A 160 7.59 -3.44 5.53
N LYS A 161 7.89 -2.15 5.60
CA LYS A 161 7.45 -1.25 6.68
C LYS A 161 7.31 0.19 6.19
N VAL A 162 6.61 1.01 6.96
CA VAL A 162 6.63 2.47 6.88
C VAL A 162 7.34 3.02 8.10
N ASN A 163 8.38 3.83 7.91
CA ASN A 163 9.08 4.50 9.00
C ASN A 163 8.16 5.51 9.71
N PRO A 164 8.47 5.92 10.95
CA PRO A 164 7.72 6.95 11.66
C PRO A 164 7.56 8.24 10.84
N ILE A 165 6.37 8.86 10.95
CA ILE A 165 6.09 10.18 10.39
C ILE A 165 6.29 11.20 11.51
N THR A 166 7.19 12.17 11.29
CA THR A 166 7.63 13.12 12.33
C THR A 166 6.99 14.50 12.21
N ARG A 167 6.49 14.86 11.01
CA ARG A 167 5.75 16.10 10.73
C ARG A 167 4.72 15.88 9.63
N GLY A 168 3.60 16.58 9.71
CA GLY A 168 2.57 16.60 8.68
C GLY A 168 1.71 15.34 8.64
N ASP A 169 1.00 15.19 7.55
CA ASP A 169 0.06 14.11 7.27
C ASP A 169 0.51 13.35 6.02
N ARG A 170 0.61 12.02 6.10
CA ARG A 170 0.96 11.17 4.96
C ARG A 170 -0.24 10.36 4.52
N PHE A 171 -0.69 10.56 3.28
CA PHE A 171 -1.74 9.79 2.65
C PHE A 171 -1.18 8.84 1.60
N VAL A 172 -1.62 7.59 1.64
CA VAL A 172 -1.22 6.56 0.69
C VAL A 172 -2.40 5.63 0.40
N LEU A 173 -2.66 5.36 -0.87
CA LEU A 173 -3.58 4.29 -1.24
C LEU A 173 -2.83 2.96 -1.25
N VAL A 174 -3.43 1.94 -0.63
CA VAL A 174 -2.95 0.56 -0.66
C VAL A 174 -4.00 -0.33 -1.30
N VAL A 175 -3.56 -1.23 -2.17
CA VAL A 175 -4.42 -2.19 -2.86
C VAL A 175 -3.71 -3.53 -3.02
N TRP A 176 -4.47 -4.62 -2.94
CA TRP A 176 -4.00 -5.99 -3.16
C TRP A 176 -4.67 -6.58 -4.39
N PHE A 177 -3.86 -7.07 -5.32
CA PHE A 177 -4.32 -7.85 -6.45
C PHE A 177 -4.25 -9.32 -6.06
N THR A 178 -5.38 -10.02 -6.22
CA THR A 178 -5.57 -11.37 -5.70
C THR A 178 -5.65 -12.41 -6.82
N GLY A 179 -5.33 -13.64 -6.48
CA GLY A 179 -5.38 -14.79 -7.37
C GLY A 179 -5.39 -16.09 -6.54
N PRO A 180 -5.29 -17.28 -7.16
CA PRO A 180 -5.22 -18.54 -6.41
C PRO A 180 -4.12 -18.51 -5.37
N ALA A 181 -4.31 -19.08 -4.18
CA ALA A 181 -3.27 -19.16 -3.15
C ALA A 181 -1.97 -19.76 -3.71
N PHE A 182 -0.83 -19.38 -3.13
CA PHE A 182 0.45 -20.04 -3.49
C PHE A 182 0.45 -21.47 -2.95
N HIS A 183 0.94 -22.42 -3.77
CA HIS A 183 1.05 -23.85 -3.45
C HIS A 183 2.51 -24.26 -3.32
#